data_18a9023f6d911835a08087e0992c3e93
#
_entry.id   18a9023f6d911835a08087e0992c3e93
#
_cell.length_a   1.000
_cell.length_b   1.000
_cell.length_c   1.000
_cell.angle_alpha   90.00
_cell.angle_beta   90.00
_cell.angle_gamma   90.00
#
_symmetry.space_group_name_H-M   'P 1'
#
loop_
_entity.id
_entity.type
_entity.pdbx_description
1 polymer ?
#
loop_
_entity_poly.entity_id
_entity_poly.type
_entity_poly.pdbx_seq_one_letter_code
_entity_poly.pdbx_strand_id
1 'polypeptide(L)'
;MKEIFDRRYPVTSFFLLVTTLVFVLMFLTSGFNYTSAATLYKFGAVYPPAIKAMPEQIWRLFSATFVHIGLQHFLVNMLSLYFLGRQMEQIFGSKQFFFIYLLSGMMGNLFVLVFSPDAITAGASTALYGMFASIVVLRYASRNPYLQQLGQSYLSLLVINLVGSVLIPGISLAGHLG
;
A
#
# COMPACT_ATOMS: atom_id res chain seq x y z
N MET A 1 2.10 -14.33 -18.52
CA MET A 1 2.38 -12.87 -18.71
C MET A 1 1.20 -12.09 -19.27
N LYS A 2 0.31 -12.66 -20.12
CA LYS A 2 -0.86 -11.93 -20.66
C LYS A 2 -1.89 -11.51 -19.60
N GLU A 3 -1.93 -12.13 -18.42
CA GLU A 3 -2.93 -11.85 -17.39
C GLU A 3 -2.53 -10.75 -16.39
N ILE A 4 -1.23 -10.45 -16.24
CA ILE A 4 -0.77 -9.38 -15.33
C ILE A 4 -1.01 -8.00 -15.96
N PHE A 5 -0.86 -7.89 -17.28
CA PHE A 5 -1.14 -6.68 -18.03
C PHE A 5 -2.51 -6.76 -18.71
N ASP A 6 -3.56 -6.63 -17.91
CA ASP A 6 -4.93 -6.63 -18.41
C ASP A 6 -5.34 -5.20 -18.80
N ARG A 7 -5.59 -4.96 -20.10
CA ARG A 7 -6.02 -3.65 -20.63
C ARG A 7 -7.33 -3.14 -20.03
N ARG A 8 -8.11 -4.03 -19.43
CA ARG A 8 -9.35 -3.66 -18.70
C ARG A 8 -9.06 -3.03 -17.35
N TYR A 9 -7.84 -3.27 -16.80
CA TYR A 9 -7.40 -2.79 -15.49
C TYR A 9 -6.00 -2.17 -15.59
N PRO A 10 -5.87 -1.05 -16.34
CA PRO A 10 -4.57 -0.50 -16.66
C PRO A 10 -3.84 0.04 -15.43
N VAL A 11 -4.54 0.62 -14.47
CA VAL A 11 -3.92 1.19 -13.27
C VAL A 11 -3.51 0.11 -12.29
N THR A 12 -4.30 -0.95 -12.11
CA THR A 12 -3.90 -2.13 -11.34
C THR A 12 -2.64 -2.74 -11.92
N SER A 13 -2.61 -2.95 -13.25
CA SER A 13 -1.46 -3.49 -13.96
C SER A 13 -0.22 -2.59 -13.81
N PHE A 14 -0.41 -1.28 -13.89
CA PHE A 14 0.66 -0.29 -13.71
C PHE A 14 1.28 -0.39 -12.30
N PHE A 15 0.48 -0.37 -11.24
CA PHE A 15 0.99 -0.45 -9.88
C PHE A 15 1.66 -1.79 -9.57
N LEU A 16 1.09 -2.91 -10.06
CA LEU A 16 1.72 -4.23 -9.96
C LEU A 16 3.09 -4.26 -10.65
N LEU A 17 3.18 -3.71 -11.86
CA LEU A 17 4.43 -3.66 -12.62
C LEU A 17 5.49 -2.81 -11.92
N VAL A 18 5.15 -1.58 -11.53
CA VAL A 18 6.11 -0.66 -10.88
C VAL A 18 6.63 -1.27 -9.57
N THR A 19 5.73 -1.81 -8.73
CA THR A 19 6.10 -2.42 -7.46
C THR A 19 6.99 -3.66 -7.67
N THR A 20 6.65 -4.49 -8.66
CA THR A 20 7.46 -5.66 -9.00
C THR A 20 8.85 -5.25 -9.51
N LEU A 21 8.95 -4.24 -10.37
CA LEU A 21 10.22 -3.73 -10.85
C LEU A 21 11.10 -3.21 -9.71
N VAL A 22 10.54 -2.43 -8.78
CA VAL A 22 11.27 -1.95 -7.60
C VAL A 22 11.77 -3.13 -6.77
N PHE A 23 10.93 -4.12 -6.49
CA PHE A 23 11.32 -5.30 -5.71
C PHE A 23 12.43 -6.11 -6.38
N VAL A 24 12.32 -6.34 -7.68
CA VAL A 24 13.36 -7.04 -8.47
C VAL A 24 14.67 -6.26 -8.45
N LEU A 25 14.63 -4.93 -8.62
CA LEU A 25 15.82 -4.08 -8.54
C LEU A 25 16.48 -4.11 -7.15
N MET A 26 15.70 -4.13 -6.07
CA MET A 26 16.21 -4.31 -4.71
C MET A 26 16.99 -5.62 -4.59
N PHE A 27 16.43 -6.72 -5.09
CA PHE A 27 17.08 -8.02 -5.05
C PHE A 27 18.35 -8.07 -5.92
N LEU A 28 18.29 -7.57 -7.16
CA LEU A 28 19.42 -7.60 -8.09
C LEU A 28 20.61 -6.74 -7.62
N THR A 29 20.33 -5.61 -6.94
CA THR A 29 21.37 -4.68 -6.49
C THR A 29 21.94 -5.01 -5.11
N SER A 30 21.19 -5.70 -4.26
CA SER A 30 21.54 -5.96 -2.86
C SER A 30 21.62 -7.46 -2.51
N GLY A 31 21.30 -8.35 -3.45
CA GLY A 31 21.31 -9.80 -3.25
C GLY A 31 20.46 -10.20 -2.04
N PHE A 32 20.99 -11.07 -1.19
CA PHE A 32 20.28 -11.50 0.04
C PHE A 32 20.11 -10.39 1.11
N ASN A 33 20.79 -9.24 0.95
CA ASN A 33 20.66 -8.09 1.84
C ASN A 33 19.49 -7.15 1.44
N TYR A 34 18.63 -7.57 0.50
CA TYR A 34 17.53 -6.75 -0.02
C TYR A 34 16.51 -6.29 1.05
N THR A 35 16.48 -6.95 2.21
CA THR A 35 15.63 -6.58 3.36
C THR A 35 16.33 -5.71 4.40
N SER A 36 17.62 -5.41 4.22
CA SER A 36 18.39 -4.58 5.17
C SER A 36 17.84 -3.15 5.23
N ALA A 37 17.95 -2.51 6.40
CA ALA A 37 17.57 -1.11 6.59
C ALA A 37 18.27 -0.18 5.58
N ALA A 38 19.53 -0.45 5.25
CA ALA A 38 20.30 0.31 4.27
C ALA A 38 19.70 0.21 2.86
N THR A 39 19.31 -0.99 2.43
CA THR A 39 18.64 -1.19 1.13
C THR A 39 17.27 -0.54 1.12
N LEU A 40 16.46 -0.74 2.15
CA LEU A 40 15.14 -0.12 2.27
C LEU A 40 15.25 1.41 2.18
N TYR A 41 16.18 2.00 2.91
CA TYR A 41 16.46 3.44 2.88
C TYR A 41 16.89 3.92 1.49
N LYS A 42 17.81 3.19 0.83
CA LYS A 42 18.30 3.49 -0.52
C LYS A 42 17.16 3.50 -1.54
N PHE A 43 16.19 2.60 -1.42
CA PHE A 43 15.06 2.49 -2.33
C PHE A 43 13.86 3.37 -1.96
N GLY A 44 13.94 4.15 -0.88
CA GLY A 44 12.96 5.18 -0.56
C GLY A 44 11.89 4.76 0.46
N ALA A 45 12.22 3.84 1.37
CA ALA A 45 11.39 3.60 2.56
C ALA A 45 11.24 4.87 3.40
N VAL A 46 10.11 5.03 4.10
CA VAL A 46 9.93 6.10 5.08
C VAL A 46 10.89 5.85 6.24
N TYR A 47 11.65 6.87 6.57
CA TYR A 47 12.51 6.91 7.75
C TYR A 47 12.39 8.30 8.39
N PRO A 48 11.56 8.47 9.42
CA PRO A 48 11.25 9.74 10.02
C PRO A 48 12.46 10.57 10.43
N PRO A 49 13.53 10.00 11.04
CA PRO A 49 14.72 10.78 11.38
C PRO A 49 15.38 11.45 10.18
N ALA A 50 15.44 10.76 9.03
CA ALA A 50 16.03 11.34 7.82
C ALA A 50 15.16 12.46 7.25
N ILE A 51 13.82 12.30 7.24
CA ILE A 51 12.90 13.33 6.73
C ILE A 51 12.93 14.57 7.64
N LYS A 52 13.05 14.39 8.96
CA LYS A 52 13.14 15.51 9.91
C LYS A 52 14.47 16.27 9.80
N ALA A 53 15.57 15.54 9.56
CA ALA A 53 16.90 16.15 9.41
C ALA A 53 17.09 16.80 8.03
N MET A 54 16.46 16.26 6.98
CA MET A 54 16.59 16.66 5.59
C MET A 54 15.19 16.71 4.95
N PRO A 55 14.48 17.88 5.01
CA PRO A 55 13.09 18.00 4.53
C PRO A 55 12.89 17.63 3.05
N GLU A 56 13.92 17.72 2.24
CA GLU A 56 13.92 17.28 0.84
C GLU A 56 13.66 15.77 0.70
N GLN A 57 13.84 14.97 1.77
CA GLN A 57 13.51 13.53 1.78
C GLN A 57 12.01 13.24 1.86
N ILE A 58 11.14 14.26 1.82
CA ILE A 58 9.67 14.12 1.87
C ILE A 58 9.10 13.24 0.75
N TRP A 59 9.81 13.10 -0.38
CA TRP A 59 9.45 12.20 -1.48
C TRP A 59 9.31 10.74 -1.04
N ARG A 60 9.91 10.36 0.09
CA ARG A 60 9.78 9.03 0.69
C ARG A 60 8.35 8.68 1.10
N LEU A 61 7.51 9.68 1.36
CA LEU A 61 6.10 9.45 1.62
C LEU A 61 5.40 8.81 0.41
N PHE A 62 5.86 9.11 -0.79
CA PHE A 62 5.37 8.52 -2.03
C PHE A 62 6.06 7.17 -2.34
N SER A 63 7.38 7.14 -2.35
CA SER A 63 8.16 5.99 -2.84
C SER A 63 8.03 4.76 -1.94
N ALA A 64 7.85 4.93 -0.64
CA ALA A 64 7.74 3.83 0.31
C ALA A 64 6.57 2.86 -0.01
N THR A 65 5.53 3.36 -0.69
CA THR A 65 4.39 2.54 -1.14
C THR A 65 4.81 1.44 -2.14
N PHE A 66 5.93 1.63 -2.84
CA PHE A 66 6.44 0.68 -3.84
C PHE A 66 7.58 -0.21 -3.32
N VAL A 67 8.16 0.13 -2.17
CA VAL A 67 9.24 -0.65 -1.52
C VAL A 67 8.64 -1.73 -0.64
N HIS A 68 9.25 -2.93 -0.57
CA HIS A 68 8.72 -4.03 0.25
C HIS A 68 9.79 -4.73 1.09
N ILE A 69 9.43 -5.06 2.33
CA ILE A 69 10.29 -5.69 3.32
C ILE A 69 10.13 -7.21 3.24
N GLY A 70 10.86 -7.83 2.32
CA GLY A 70 10.89 -9.27 2.15
C GLY A 70 9.83 -9.84 1.19
N LEU A 71 10.07 -11.07 0.75
CA LEU A 71 9.29 -11.74 -0.28
C LEU A 71 7.84 -11.99 0.16
N GLN A 72 7.64 -12.45 1.39
CA GLN A 72 6.29 -12.74 1.90
C GLN A 72 5.43 -11.47 1.91
N HIS A 73 5.97 -10.35 2.43
CA HIS A 73 5.28 -9.07 2.46
C HIS A 73 4.96 -8.59 1.04
N PHE A 74 5.92 -8.69 0.11
CA PHE A 74 5.69 -8.36 -1.29
C PHE A 74 4.56 -9.19 -1.90
N LEU A 75 4.61 -10.53 -1.77
CA LEU A 75 3.61 -11.42 -2.39
C LEU A 75 2.20 -11.18 -1.86
N VAL A 76 2.03 -11.01 -0.53
CA VAL A 76 0.71 -10.73 0.06
C VAL A 76 0.16 -9.40 -0.44
N ASN A 77 0.98 -8.34 -0.49
CA ASN A 77 0.54 -7.05 -1.02
C ASN A 77 0.20 -7.10 -2.51
N MET A 78 1.01 -7.80 -3.33
CA MET A 78 0.75 -7.93 -4.76
C MET A 78 -0.53 -8.72 -5.05
N LEU A 79 -0.77 -9.80 -4.30
CA LEU A 79 -2.00 -10.57 -4.41
C LEU A 79 -3.22 -9.73 -4.02
N SER A 80 -3.12 -8.98 -2.91
CA SER A 80 -4.17 -8.07 -2.47
C SER A 80 -4.43 -6.97 -3.50
N LEU A 81 -3.37 -6.35 -4.02
CA LEU A 81 -3.47 -5.31 -5.05
C LEU A 81 -4.10 -5.86 -6.35
N TYR A 82 -3.76 -7.08 -6.73
CA TYR A 82 -4.33 -7.71 -7.93
C TYR A 82 -5.85 -7.85 -7.84
N PHE A 83 -6.38 -8.38 -6.73
CA PHE A 83 -7.82 -8.57 -6.57
C PHE A 83 -8.54 -7.26 -6.24
N LEU A 84 -8.06 -6.53 -5.23
CA LEU A 84 -8.68 -5.31 -4.77
C LEU A 84 -8.57 -4.19 -5.80
N GLY A 85 -7.43 -4.06 -6.49
CA GLY A 85 -7.20 -3.05 -7.52
C GLY A 85 -8.18 -3.19 -8.69
N ARG A 86 -8.39 -4.41 -9.18
CA ARG A 86 -9.40 -4.68 -10.23
C ARG A 86 -10.80 -4.28 -9.79
N GLN A 87 -11.15 -4.58 -8.56
CA GLN A 87 -12.46 -4.20 -8.01
C GLN A 87 -12.58 -2.68 -7.87
N MET A 88 -11.53 -2.00 -7.42
CA MET A 88 -11.47 -0.54 -7.35
C MET A 88 -11.66 0.10 -8.74
N GLU A 89 -10.97 -0.42 -9.77
CA GLU A 89 -11.13 0.09 -11.13
C GLU A 89 -12.53 -0.15 -11.69
N GLN A 90 -13.19 -1.27 -11.34
CA GLN A 90 -14.58 -1.53 -11.75
C GLN A 90 -15.58 -0.59 -11.08
N ILE A 91 -15.38 -0.27 -9.80
CA ILE A 91 -16.32 0.53 -9.01
C ILE A 91 -16.12 2.02 -9.25
N PHE A 92 -14.87 2.49 -9.20
CA PHE A 92 -14.52 3.91 -9.20
C PHE A 92 -13.96 4.40 -10.55
N GLY A 93 -13.56 3.47 -11.42
CA GLY A 93 -12.82 3.78 -12.64
C GLY A 93 -11.32 4.02 -12.39
N SER A 94 -10.52 3.92 -13.45
CA SER A 94 -9.06 3.95 -13.39
C SER A 94 -8.51 5.26 -12.80
N LYS A 95 -9.08 6.41 -13.18
CA LYS A 95 -8.60 7.73 -12.71
C LYS A 95 -8.76 7.90 -11.21
N GLN A 96 -9.96 7.63 -10.69
CA GLN A 96 -10.25 7.74 -9.26
C GLN A 96 -9.43 6.74 -8.45
N PHE A 97 -9.35 5.49 -8.91
CA PHE A 97 -8.54 4.48 -8.27
C PHE A 97 -7.07 4.89 -8.18
N PHE A 98 -6.49 5.43 -9.26
CA PHE A 98 -5.10 5.92 -9.26
C PHE A 98 -4.85 6.92 -8.12
N PHE A 99 -5.72 7.92 -7.97
CA PHE A 99 -5.59 8.92 -6.91
C PHE A 99 -5.85 8.34 -5.51
N ILE A 100 -6.87 7.47 -5.36
CA ILE A 100 -7.14 6.82 -4.07
C ILE A 100 -5.91 6.05 -3.62
N TYR A 101 -5.30 5.24 -4.49
CA TYR A 101 -4.11 4.45 -4.17
C TYR A 101 -2.94 5.34 -3.71
N LEU A 102 -2.60 6.36 -4.49
CA LEU A 102 -1.46 7.22 -4.19
C LEU A 102 -1.67 8.07 -2.94
N LEU A 103 -2.83 8.72 -2.84
CA LEU A 103 -3.11 9.61 -1.70
C LEU A 103 -3.24 8.82 -0.39
N SER A 104 -3.88 7.65 -0.41
CA SER A 104 -3.94 6.78 0.77
C SER A 104 -2.54 6.29 1.17
N GLY A 105 -1.72 5.86 0.20
CA GLY A 105 -0.35 5.45 0.48
C GLY A 105 0.49 6.57 1.12
N MET A 106 0.38 7.79 0.57
CA MET A 106 1.08 8.96 1.11
C MET A 106 0.56 9.34 2.50
N MET A 107 -0.75 9.29 2.73
CA MET A 107 -1.35 9.63 4.03
C MET A 107 -0.94 8.62 5.10
N GLY A 108 -1.01 7.30 4.84
CA GLY A 108 -0.51 6.29 5.76
C GLY A 108 0.98 6.47 6.08
N ASN A 109 1.80 6.81 5.08
CA ASN A 109 3.21 7.11 5.28
C ASN A 109 3.43 8.42 6.07
N LEU A 110 2.55 9.41 5.95
CA LEU A 110 2.56 10.61 6.78
C LEU A 110 2.22 10.27 8.24
N PHE A 111 1.28 9.37 8.50
CA PHE A 111 0.99 8.88 9.86
C PHE A 111 2.20 8.15 10.45
N VAL A 112 2.94 7.36 9.66
CA VAL A 112 4.24 6.80 10.11
C VAL A 112 5.21 7.89 10.50
N LEU A 113 5.35 8.94 9.71
CA LEU A 113 6.27 10.06 10.00
C LEU A 113 5.93 10.73 11.35
N VAL A 114 4.64 10.83 11.69
CA VAL A 114 4.17 11.50 12.92
C VAL A 114 4.19 10.56 14.13
N PHE A 115 3.70 9.33 13.97
CA PHE A 115 3.39 8.43 15.10
C PHE A 115 4.39 7.27 15.29
N SER A 116 5.35 7.09 14.39
CA SER A 116 6.36 6.05 14.47
C SER A 116 7.77 6.63 14.25
N PRO A 117 8.26 7.47 15.16
CA PRO A 117 9.40 8.38 14.92
C PRO A 117 10.72 7.68 14.60
N ASP A 118 10.89 6.41 14.98
CA ASP A 118 12.14 5.66 14.80
C ASP A 118 12.03 4.47 13.84
N ALA A 119 10.83 4.26 13.26
CA ALA A 119 10.58 3.13 12.38
C ALA A 119 11.09 3.39 10.95
N ILE A 120 11.73 2.37 10.34
CA ILE A 120 11.84 2.31 8.88
C ILE A 120 10.67 1.51 8.34
N THR A 121 9.87 2.11 7.44
CA THR A 121 8.59 1.54 7.02
C THR A 121 8.44 1.60 5.50
N ALA A 122 7.91 0.55 4.91
CA ALA A 122 7.68 0.43 3.48
C ALA A 122 6.60 -0.61 3.20
N GLY A 123 5.87 -0.45 2.11
CA GLY A 123 4.86 -1.40 1.64
C GLY A 123 3.65 -0.74 1.00
N ALA A 124 3.01 -1.45 0.08
CA ALA A 124 1.75 -1.03 -0.52
C ALA A 124 0.56 -1.08 0.46
N SER A 125 0.76 -1.66 1.64
CA SER A 125 -0.33 -1.88 2.61
C SER A 125 -1.02 -0.59 3.04
N THR A 126 -0.31 0.52 3.19
CA THR A 126 -0.89 1.84 3.48
C THR A 126 -1.95 2.24 2.45
N ALA A 127 -1.64 2.08 1.16
CA ALA A 127 -2.59 2.31 0.08
C ALA A 127 -3.74 1.28 0.06
N LEU A 128 -3.45 0.01 0.32
CA LEU A 128 -4.47 -1.05 0.38
C LEU A 128 -5.50 -0.80 1.48
N TYR A 129 -5.10 -0.30 2.64
CA TYR A 129 -6.03 0.07 3.72
C TYR A 129 -6.94 1.22 3.30
N GLY A 130 -6.44 2.24 2.61
CA GLY A 130 -7.28 3.30 2.05
C GLY A 130 -8.25 2.80 0.98
N MET A 131 -7.84 1.81 0.17
CA MET A 131 -8.75 1.15 -0.77
C MET A 131 -9.85 0.37 -0.04
N PHE A 132 -9.53 -0.39 1.02
CA PHE A 132 -10.52 -1.03 1.87
C PHE A 132 -11.50 -0.01 2.44
N ALA A 133 -11.00 1.09 3.03
CA ALA A 133 -11.83 2.15 3.58
C ALA A 133 -12.74 2.79 2.52
N SER A 134 -12.24 3.01 1.31
CA SER A 134 -13.03 3.55 0.19
C SER A 134 -14.21 2.67 -0.19
N ILE A 135 -14.06 1.34 -0.15
CA ILE A 135 -15.17 0.40 -0.40
C ILE A 135 -16.14 0.39 0.80
N VAL A 136 -15.61 0.45 2.04
CA VAL A 136 -16.46 0.52 3.24
C VAL A 136 -17.40 1.72 3.22
N VAL A 137 -16.94 2.89 2.72
CA VAL A 137 -17.77 4.09 2.59
C VAL A 137 -18.99 3.83 1.71
N LEU A 138 -18.93 2.93 0.72
CA LEU A 138 -20.06 2.61 -0.14
C LEU A 138 -21.26 2.01 0.61
N ARG A 139 -21.02 1.41 1.79
CA ARG A 139 -22.11 0.94 2.68
C ARG A 139 -23.06 2.07 3.04
N TYR A 140 -22.54 3.27 3.22
CA TYR A 140 -23.29 4.42 3.71
C TYR A 140 -23.63 5.40 2.59
N ALA A 141 -22.77 5.55 1.60
CA ALA A 141 -22.88 6.55 0.55
C ALA A 141 -23.64 6.06 -0.70
N SER A 142 -23.69 4.75 -0.95
CA SER A 142 -24.34 4.21 -2.14
C SER A 142 -25.84 3.94 -1.90
N ARG A 143 -26.65 4.15 -2.94
CA ARG A 143 -28.06 3.70 -2.98
C ARG A 143 -28.22 2.29 -3.59
N ASN A 144 -27.14 1.71 -4.14
CA ASN A 144 -27.14 0.37 -4.71
C ASN A 144 -26.96 -0.69 -3.60
N PRO A 145 -27.95 -1.60 -3.40
CA PRO A 145 -27.88 -2.63 -2.35
C PRO A 145 -26.64 -3.53 -2.46
N TYR A 146 -26.21 -3.85 -3.68
CA TYR A 146 -24.99 -4.64 -3.90
C TYR A 146 -23.75 -3.94 -3.37
N LEU A 147 -23.59 -2.64 -3.64
CA LEU A 147 -22.44 -1.86 -3.15
C LEU A 147 -22.49 -1.68 -1.63
N GLN A 148 -23.70 -1.56 -1.04
CA GLN A 148 -23.86 -1.51 0.41
C GLN A 148 -23.42 -2.82 1.06
N GLN A 149 -23.85 -3.96 0.51
CA GLN A 149 -23.46 -5.28 1.00
C GLN A 149 -21.94 -5.51 0.83
N LEU A 150 -21.37 -5.10 -0.29
CA LEU A 150 -19.94 -5.16 -0.53
C LEU A 150 -19.19 -4.35 0.52
N GLY A 151 -19.58 -3.11 0.79
CA GLY A 151 -19.00 -2.27 1.83
C GLY A 151 -19.09 -2.91 3.22
N GLN A 152 -20.18 -3.60 3.54
CA GLN A 152 -20.33 -4.35 4.78
C GLN A 152 -19.31 -5.51 4.88
N SER A 153 -19.10 -6.25 3.81
CA SER A 153 -18.14 -7.37 3.77
C SER A 153 -16.70 -6.84 3.96
N TYR A 154 -16.38 -5.72 3.31
CA TYR A 154 -15.06 -5.07 3.45
C TYR A 154 -14.82 -4.46 4.81
N LEU A 155 -15.86 -4.01 5.53
CA LEU A 155 -15.73 -3.55 6.92
C LEU A 155 -15.21 -4.68 7.82
N SER A 156 -15.76 -5.89 7.67
CA SER A 156 -15.29 -7.06 8.44
C SER A 156 -13.83 -7.38 8.14
N LEU A 157 -13.44 -7.36 6.85
CA LEU A 157 -12.05 -7.58 6.45
C LEU A 157 -11.11 -6.49 6.99
N LEU A 158 -11.53 -5.23 6.92
CA LEU A 158 -10.75 -4.10 7.44
C LEU A 158 -10.49 -4.27 8.95
N VAL A 159 -11.54 -4.59 9.73
CA VAL A 159 -11.42 -4.80 11.18
C VAL A 159 -10.47 -5.96 11.49
N ILE A 160 -10.62 -7.11 10.82
CA ILE A 160 -9.74 -8.27 11.01
C ILE A 160 -8.28 -7.91 10.72
N ASN A 161 -8.03 -7.21 9.62
CA ASN A 161 -6.66 -6.79 9.26
C ASN A 161 -6.09 -5.76 10.23
N LEU A 162 -6.89 -4.80 10.75
CA LEU A 162 -6.45 -3.86 11.78
C LEU A 162 -6.11 -4.57 13.09
N VAL A 163 -6.93 -5.53 13.52
CA VAL A 163 -6.61 -6.37 14.70
C VAL A 163 -5.30 -7.13 14.46
N GLY A 164 -5.10 -7.70 13.26
CA GLY A 164 -3.83 -8.32 12.88
C GLY A 164 -2.64 -7.36 12.97
N SER A 165 -2.83 -6.09 12.60
CA SER A 165 -1.78 -5.06 12.69
C SER A 165 -1.36 -4.73 14.12
N VAL A 166 -2.26 -4.94 15.10
CA VAL A 166 -1.95 -4.79 16.52
C VAL A 166 -1.24 -6.02 17.08
N LEU A 167 -1.65 -7.22 16.64
CA LEU A 167 -1.20 -8.48 17.22
C LEU A 167 0.11 -9.00 16.63
N ILE A 168 0.43 -8.64 15.38
CA ILE A 168 1.60 -9.16 14.67
C ILE A 168 2.75 -8.15 14.76
N PRO A 169 3.88 -8.51 15.43
CA PRO A 169 5.05 -7.65 15.52
C PRO A 169 5.60 -7.26 14.13
N GLY A 170 6.06 -6.03 14.01
CA GLY A 170 6.66 -5.52 12.76
C GLY A 170 5.66 -4.97 11.74
N ILE A 171 4.36 -5.04 12.00
CA ILE A 171 3.34 -4.38 11.18
C ILE A 171 3.11 -2.95 11.70
N SER A 172 3.13 -1.97 10.79
CA SER A 172 2.92 -0.57 11.14
C SER A 172 1.44 -0.22 11.31
N LEU A 173 0.96 -0.23 12.55
CA LEU A 173 -0.41 0.21 12.83
C LEU A 173 -0.64 1.67 12.41
N ALA A 174 0.34 2.55 12.65
CA ALA A 174 0.26 3.95 12.23
C ALA A 174 0.04 4.08 10.71
N GLY A 175 0.80 3.32 9.91
CA GLY A 175 0.64 3.33 8.45
C GLY A 175 -0.71 2.79 7.96
N HIS A 176 -1.34 1.90 8.74
CA HIS A 176 -2.64 1.32 8.38
C HIS A 176 -3.84 2.18 8.82
N LEU A 177 -3.65 3.08 9.78
CA LEU A 177 -4.69 4.00 10.26
C LEU A 177 -4.73 5.32 9.49
N GLY A 178 -3.63 5.72 8.86
CA GLY A 178 -3.53 6.91 8.02
C GLY A 178 -3.96 6.69 6.60
#